data_36e25109ede59cfced7a8ecda5121b5c
#
_entry.id   36e25109ede59cfced7a8ecda5121b5c
#
_cell.length_a   1.000
_cell.length_b   1.000
_cell.length_c   1.000
_cell.angle_alpha   90.00
_cell.angle_beta   90.00
_cell.angle_gamma   90.00
#
_symmetry.space_group_name_H-M   'P 1'
#
loop_
_entity.id
_entity.type
_entity.pdbx_description
1 polymer ?
#
loop_
_entity_poly.entity_id
_entity_poly.type
_entity_poly.pdbx_seq_one_letter_code
_entity_poly.pdbx_strand_id
1 'polypeptide(L)'
;MTTRQESGRTDVLAQSRGFSGFAVNDIAAAESFYTTTLGLEVTEEEMGLLGLHLPNGPVVLIYPKPDHTPATYTIVNFAVDDVDKTVDALAERGVHFLRYDGFEQDDKGIMRGNGPDIAWFTDPAGNILSVLSES
;
A
#
# COMPACT_ATOMS: atom_id res chain seq x y z
N MET A 1 -26.08 -18.33 -5.87
CA MET A 1 -26.29 -17.75 -6.07
C MET A 1 -26.39 -17.47 -6.61
N THR A 2 -26.44 -17.31 -6.74
CA THR A 2 -26.74 -16.78 -7.22
C THR A 2 -26.69 -16.28 -7.80
N THR A 3 -26.92 -16.22 -8.07
CA THR A 3 -27.03 -15.53 -8.57
C THR A 3 -27.14 -14.87 -8.92
N ARG A 4 -27.31 -14.84 -9.01
CA ARG A 4 -27.60 -13.93 -9.37
C ARG A 4 -27.89 -13.51 -10.08
N GLN A 5 -28.30 -13.57 -10.45
CA GLN A 5 -28.72 -12.97 -11.20
C GLN A 5 -29.31 -12.40 -11.68
N GLU A 6 -29.74 -12.35 -11.66
CA GLU A 6 -30.39 -11.75 -12.04
C GLU A 6 -30.66 -10.90 -12.62
N SER A 7 -30.76 -10.59 -12.84
CA SER A 7 -30.88 -9.70 -13.81
C SER A 7 -30.12 -8.47 -13.80
N GLY A 8 -29.79 -7.98 -14.82
CA GLY A 8 -28.82 -7.03 -15.12
C GLY A 8 -28.77 -5.78 -14.29
N ARG A 9 -29.83 -5.31 -13.75
CA ARG A 9 -29.79 -4.05 -13.02
C ARG A 9 -29.15 -4.18 -11.65
N THR A 10 -29.04 -5.38 -11.14
CA THR A 10 -28.37 -5.60 -9.87
C THR A 10 -26.90 -5.85 -10.03
N ASP A 11 -26.43 -6.06 -11.26
CA ASP A 11 -25.02 -6.33 -11.49
C ASP A 11 -24.39 -5.25 -12.39
N VAL A 12 -24.74 -4.01 -12.14
CA VAL A 12 -24.18 -2.89 -12.88
C VAL A 12 -22.65 -2.89 -12.82
N LEU A 13 -22.08 -3.21 -11.67
CA LEU A 13 -20.62 -3.27 -11.50
C LEU A 13 -20.09 -4.68 -11.40
N ALA A 14 -20.96 -5.70 -11.30
CA ALA A 14 -20.52 -7.07 -11.02
C ALA A 14 -19.68 -7.64 -12.16
N GLN A 15 -19.83 -7.15 -13.38
CA GLN A 15 -19.07 -7.61 -14.53
C GLN A 15 -17.85 -6.74 -14.82
N SER A 16 -17.65 -5.69 -14.04
CA SER A 16 -16.54 -4.79 -14.24
C SER A 16 -15.27 -5.32 -13.57
N ARG A 17 -14.12 -4.81 -14.02
CA ARG A 17 -12.85 -5.06 -13.36
C ARG A 17 -12.54 -3.86 -12.46
N GLY A 18 -12.67 -4.06 -11.16
CA GLY A 18 -12.37 -3.00 -10.22
C GLY A 18 -10.89 -2.90 -9.92
N PHE A 19 -10.40 -1.70 -9.69
CA PHE A 19 -9.02 -1.50 -9.25
C PHE A 19 -8.97 -0.23 -8.41
N SER A 20 -7.94 -0.15 -7.56
CA SER A 20 -7.75 0.97 -6.65
C SER A 20 -6.73 1.94 -7.19
N GLY A 21 -6.70 3.13 -6.63
CA GLY A 21 -5.68 4.10 -6.96
C GLY A 21 -5.42 5.03 -5.80
N PHE A 22 -4.26 5.68 -5.83
CA PHE A 22 -3.96 6.71 -4.85
C PHE A 22 -3.11 7.79 -5.49
N ALA A 23 -3.05 8.93 -4.83
CA ALA A 23 -2.38 10.10 -5.37
C ALA A 23 -1.03 10.33 -4.70
N VAL A 24 -0.12 10.95 -5.44
CA VAL A 24 1.14 11.43 -4.91
C VAL A 24 1.36 12.84 -5.48
N ASN A 25 2.18 13.63 -4.78
CA ASN A 25 2.48 14.97 -5.29
C ASN A 25 3.68 15.00 -6.23
N ASP A 26 4.47 13.91 -6.27
CA ASP A 26 5.70 13.84 -7.07
C ASP A 26 5.81 12.43 -7.63
N ILE A 27 5.50 12.28 -8.92
CA ILE A 27 5.49 10.97 -9.58
C ILE A 27 6.89 10.37 -9.63
N ALA A 28 7.92 11.18 -9.88
CA ALA A 28 9.29 10.66 -9.97
C ALA A 28 9.76 10.11 -8.63
N ALA A 29 9.45 10.82 -7.54
CA ALA A 29 9.79 10.35 -6.20
C ALA A 29 9.05 9.06 -5.86
N ALA A 30 7.78 8.97 -6.25
CA ALA A 30 6.99 7.76 -6.02
C ALA A 30 7.57 6.58 -6.80
N GLU A 31 7.90 6.78 -8.07
CA GLU A 31 8.45 5.70 -8.88
C GLU A 31 9.73 5.17 -8.27
N SER A 32 10.62 6.06 -7.85
CA SER A 32 11.89 5.67 -7.23
C SER A 32 11.66 4.91 -5.93
N PHE A 33 10.74 5.38 -5.11
CA PHE A 33 10.47 4.74 -3.83
C PHE A 33 9.92 3.33 -4.00
N TYR A 34 8.90 3.18 -4.85
CA TYR A 34 8.25 1.88 -5.01
C TYR A 34 9.13 0.88 -5.75
N THR A 35 9.98 1.33 -6.69
CA THR A 35 10.89 0.42 -7.39
C THR A 35 12.15 0.15 -6.59
N THR A 36 12.86 1.19 -6.16
CA THR A 36 14.19 1.04 -5.58
C THR A 36 14.12 0.69 -4.11
N THR A 37 13.30 1.43 -3.36
CA THR A 37 13.24 1.21 -1.91
C THR A 37 12.42 -0.03 -1.56
N LEU A 38 11.25 -0.18 -2.18
CA LEU A 38 10.39 -1.32 -1.87
C LEU A 38 10.62 -2.53 -2.77
N GLY A 39 11.28 -2.36 -3.91
CA GLY A 39 11.59 -3.48 -4.79
C GLY A 39 10.40 -4.00 -5.57
N LEU A 40 9.41 -3.16 -5.85
CA LEU A 40 8.21 -3.58 -6.55
C LEU A 40 8.28 -3.24 -8.02
N GLU A 41 7.48 -3.91 -8.83
CA GLU A 41 7.36 -3.60 -10.24
C GLU A 41 6.45 -2.40 -10.42
N VAL A 42 6.93 -1.38 -11.16
CA VAL A 42 6.15 -0.18 -11.46
C VAL A 42 6.23 0.03 -12.97
N THR A 43 5.07 0.20 -13.62
CA THR A 43 5.01 0.47 -15.04
C THR A 43 4.54 1.90 -15.26
N GLU A 44 5.05 2.52 -16.35
CA GLU A 44 4.58 3.83 -16.74
C GLU A 44 3.33 3.66 -17.57
N GLU A 45 2.29 4.38 -17.19
CA GLU A 45 1.01 4.34 -17.87
C GLU A 45 0.80 5.64 -18.61
N GLU A 46 -0.31 5.73 -19.35
CA GLU A 46 -0.61 6.94 -20.11
C GLU A 46 -0.87 8.11 -19.18
N MET A 47 -0.68 9.32 -19.69
CA MET A 47 -1.01 10.58 -19.01
C MET A 47 -0.22 10.79 -17.70
N GLY A 48 0.99 10.24 -17.64
CA GLY A 48 1.82 10.46 -16.46
C GLY A 48 1.46 9.63 -15.25
N LEU A 49 0.66 8.60 -15.44
CA LEU A 49 0.26 7.70 -14.36
C LEU A 49 1.25 6.56 -14.22
N LEU A 50 1.25 5.93 -13.06
CA LEU A 50 2.06 4.72 -12.82
C LEU A 50 1.14 3.58 -12.45
N GLY A 51 1.54 2.36 -12.84
CA GLY A 51 0.89 1.14 -12.37
C GLY A 51 1.79 0.46 -11.36
N LEU A 52 1.32 0.34 -10.12
CA LEU A 52 2.04 -0.36 -9.07
C LEU A 52 1.55 -1.80 -9.04
N HIS A 53 2.44 -2.72 -9.35
CA HIS A 53 2.10 -4.15 -9.43
C HIS A 53 2.32 -4.79 -8.08
N LEU A 54 1.23 -5.04 -7.35
CA LEU A 54 1.33 -5.71 -6.05
C LEU A 54 1.58 -7.19 -6.28
N PRO A 55 2.53 -7.79 -5.55
CA PRO A 55 2.82 -9.23 -5.70
C PRO A 55 1.57 -10.05 -5.43
N ASN A 56 1.23 -10.94 -6.36
CA ASN A 56 0.06 -11.83 -6.25
C ASN A 56 -1.25 -11.06 -6.06
N GLY A 57 -1.28 -9.80 -6.52
CA GLY A 57 -2.46 -8.96 -6.34
C GLY A 57 -2.71 -8.09 -7.54
N PRO A 58 -3.62 -7.13 -7.39
CA PRO A 58 -4.00 -6.25 -8.50
C PRO A 58 -2.94 -5.20 -8.77
N VAL A 59 -3.10 -4.51 -9.91
CA VAL A 59 -2.33 -3.31 -10.20
C VAL A 59 -3.06 -2.13 -9.58
N VAL A 60 -2.33 -1.31 -8.85
CA VAL A 60 -2.86 -0.09 -8.21
C VAL A 60 -2.36 1.10 -9.01
N LEU A 61 -3.26 2.01 -9.31
CA LEU A 61 -2.92 3.19 -10.11
C LEU A 61 -2.36 4.29 -9.20
N ILE A 62 -1.23 4.87 -9.58
CA ILE A 62 -0.66 6.03 -8.87
C ILE A 62 -0.78 7.22 -9.80
N TYR A 63 -1.41 8.30 -9.32
CA TYR A 63 -1.62 9.46 -10.17
C TYR A 63 -1.08 10.74 -9.51
N PRO A 64 -0.64 11.72 -10.34
CA PRO A 64 -0.09 12.96 -9.78
C PRO A 64 -1.22 13.89 -9.37
N LYS A 65 -1.04 14.51 -8.22
CA LYS A 65 -1.98 15.49 -7.69
C LYS A 65 -1.19 16.52 -6.92
N PRO A 66 -0.89 17.68 -7.54
CA PRO A 66 0.01 18.66 -6.91
C PRO A 66 -0.45 19.13 -5.53
N ASP A 67 -1.75 19.17 -5.28
CA ASP A 67 -2.29 19.56 -3.98
C ASP A 67 -2.65 18.35 -3.13
N HIS A 68 -1.90 17.25 -3.29
CA HIS A 68 -2.16 16.00 -2.57
C HIS A 68 -2.11 16.19 -1.06
N THR A 69 -3.14 15.68 -0.39
CA THR A 69 -3.17 15.56 1.07
C THR A 69 -3.24 14.07 1.39
N PRO A 70 -2.26 13.51 2.10
CA PRO A 70 -2.27 12.08 2.36
C PRO A 70 -3.42 11.67 3.27
N ALA A 71 -3.88 10.44 3.07
CA ALA A 71 -4.87 9.84 3.95
C ALA A 71 -4.27 9.63 5.33
N THR A 72 -5.13 9.63 6.34
CA THR A 72 -4.70 9.38 7.70
C THR A 72 -4.87 7.91 8.09
N TYR A 73 -5.00 7.04 7.10
CA TYR A 73 -5.19 5.60 7.27
C TYR A 73 -4.31 4.86 6.27
N THR A 74 -4.16 3.56 6.49
CA THR A 74 -3.32 2.70 5.65
C THR A 74 -3.98 2.49 4.29
N ILE A 75 -3.25 2.79 3.22
CA ILE A 75 -3.79 2.63 1.87
C ILE A 75 -3.38 1.30 1.23
N VAL A 76 -2.26 0.72 1.62
CA VAL A 76 -1.79 -0.56 1.09
C VAL A 76 -1.15 -1.35 2.22
N ASN A 77 -1.50 -2.62 2.30
CA ASN A 77 -0.94 -3.54 3.29
C ASN A 77 -0.17 -4.64 2.57
N PHE A 78 1.02 -4.97 3.08
CA PHE A 78 1.83 -6.05 2.54
C PHE A 78 1.89 -7.16 3.57
N ALA A 79 1.29 -8.32 3.25
CA ALA A 79 1.36 -9.49 4.11
C ALA A 79 2.69 -10.18 3.87
N VAL A 80 3.47 -10.38 4.93
CA VAL A 80 4.81 -10.96 4.83
C VAL A 80 4.95 -12.10 5.82
N ASP A 81 5.92 -12.98 5.56
CA ASP A 81 6.16 -14.13 6.43
C ASP A 81 6.82 -13.72 7.75
N ASP A 82 7.71 -12.73 7.70
CA ASP A 82 8.52 -12.34 8.84
C ASP A 82 8.59 -10.83 8.91
N VAL A 83 7.78 -10.25 9.79
CA VAL A 83 7.69 -8.80 9.92
C VAL A 83 9.01 -8.22 10.42
N ASP A 84 9.68 -8.88 11.36
CA ASP A 84 10.94 -8.40 11.90
C ASP A 84 11.99 -8.26 10.80
N LYS A 85 12.16 -9.29 9.98
CA LYS A 85 13.15 -9.23 8.89
C LYS A 85 12.79 -8.19 7.85
N THR A 86 11.50 -8.05 7.56
CA THR A 86 11.03 -7.08 6.58
C THR A 86 11.28 -5.66 7.09
N VAL A 87 10.96 -5.39 8.34
CA VAL A 87 11.19 -4.08 8.94
C VAL A 87 12.68 -3.75 8.93
N ASP A 88 13.53 -4.71 9.32
CA ASP A 88 14.97 -4.49 9.31
C ASP A 88 15.46 -4.16 7.91
N ALA A 89 15.02 -4.91 6.90
CA ALA A 89 15.46 -4.69 5.52
C ALA A 89 15.02 -3.33 5.00
N LEU A 90 13.79 -2.92 5.30
CA LEU A 90 13.31 -1.62 4.86
C LEU A 90 14.01 -0.48 5.60
N ALA A 91 14.28 -0.66 6.89
CA ALA A 91 15.01 0.36 7.66
C ALA A 91 16.40 0.57 7.10
N GLU A 92 17.07 -0.50 6.63
CA GLU A 92 18.38 -0.37 6.01
C GLU A 92 18.33 0.43 4.72
N ARG A 93 17.17 0.48 4.08
CA ARG A 93 16.97 1.25 2.86
C ARG A 93 16.45 2.66 3.14
N GLY A 94 16.42 3.07 4.40
CA GLY A 94 16.05 4.41 4.79
C GLY A 94 14.59 4.62 5.11
N VAL A 95 13.80 3.55 5.19
CA VAL A 95 12.38 3.66 5.55
C VAL A 95 12.27 3.92 7.05
N HIS A 96 11.45 4.92 7.40
CA HIS A 96 11.18 5.26 8.80
C HIS A 96 9.81 4.75 9.19
N PHE A 97 9.75 3.97 10.27
CA PHE A 97 8.50 3.40 10.71
C PHE A 97 7.81 4.35 11.69
N LEU A 98 6.49 4.45 11.52
CA LEU A 98 5.68 5.39 12.27
C LEU A 98 5.40 4.87 13.67
N ARG A 99 5.21 5.82 14.61
CA ARG A 99 4.80 5.52 15.95
C ARG A 99 3.51 6.26 16.23
N TYR A 100 2.56 5.55 16.85
CA TYR A 100 1.25 6.12 17.16
C TYR A 100 1.05 6.17 18.66
N ASP A 101 0.58 7.30 19.15
CA ASP A 101 0.21 7.43 20.54
C ASP A 101 -0.92 6.44 20.85
N GLY A 102 -0.80 5.77 21.99
CA GLY A 102 -1.81 4.80 22.40
C GLY A 102 -1.57 3.39 21.90
N PHE A 103 -0.62 3.20 21.00
CA PHE A 103 -0.22 1.87 20.55
C PHE A 103 1.08 1.49 21.22
N GLU A 104 1.16 0.22 21.65
CA GLU A 104 2.40 -0.30 22.19
C GLU A 104 3.20 -0.89 21.04
N GLN A 105 4.28 -0.23 20.68
CA GLN A 105 5.15 -0.64 19.59
C GLN A 105 6.54 -0.86 20.14
N ASP A 106 7.25 -1.85 19.60
CA ASP A 106 8.62 -2.14 20.04
C ASP A 106 9.61 -1.13 19.45
N ASP A 107 10.90 -1.36 19.66
CA ASP A 107 11.95 -0.46 19.19
C ASP A 107 11.92 -0.25 17.69
N LYS A 108 11.44 -1.23 16.94
CA LYS A 108 11.38 -1.17 15.48
C LYS A 108 10.07 -0.57 14.97
N GLY A 109 9.13 -0.26 15.86
CA GLY A 109 7.82 0.23 15.48
C GLY A 109 6.79 -0.85 15.26
N ILE A 110 7.08 -2.09 15.64
CA ILE A 110 6.16 -3.21 15.43
C ILE A 110 5.20 -3.32 16.60
N MET A 111 3.90 -3.34 16.28
CA MET A 111 2.85 -3.58 17.28
C MET A 111 2.55 -5.07 17.30
N ARG A 112 2.55 -5.65 18.51
CA ARG A 112 2.34 -7.10 18.70
C ARG A 112 1.22 -7.32 19.70
N GLY A 113 0.61 -8.49 19.62
CA GLY A 113 -0.35 -8.92 20.63
C GLY A 113 -1.78 -8.51 20.39
N ASN A 114 -2.06 -7.75 19.33
CA ASN A 114 -3.41 -7.31 19.00
C ASN A 114 -3.82 -7.80 17.63
N GLY A 115 -3.54 -9.07 17.34
CA GLY A 115 -3.73 -9.64 16.02
C GLY A 115 -2.39 -9.87 15.37
N PRO A 116 -2.28 -9.75 14.05
CA PRO A 116 -0.99 -9.92 13.38
C PRO A 116 0.01 -8.87 13.86
N ASP A 117 1.29 -9.24 13.88
CA ASP A 117 2.34 -8.24 14.05
C ASP A 117 2.27 -7.28 12.88
N ILE A 118 2.37 -5.99 13.14
CA ILE A 118 2.20 -4.98 12.08
C ILE A 118 3.08 -3.76 12.37
N ALA A 119 3.61 -3.18 11.29
CA ALA A 119 4.35 -1.93 11.37
C ALA A 119 3.95 -1.05 10.20
N TRP A 120 3.95 0.27 10.42
CA TRP A 120 3.50 1.25 9.43
C TRP A 120 4.63 2.16 9.02
N PHE A 121 4.61 2.58 7.75
CA PHE A 121 5.59 3.53 7.21
C PHE A 121 4.90 4.40 6.16
N THR A 122 5.61 5.41 5.66
CA THR A 122 5.03 6.30 4.64
C THR A 122 5.86 6.25 3.36
N ASP A 123 5.18 6.53 2.24
CA ASP A 123 5.88 6.83 1.00
C ASP A 123 6.29 8.32 1.00
N PRO A 124 7.02 8.80 -0.03
CA PRO A 124 7.47 10.21 -0.06
C PRO A 124 6.34 11.22 -0.04
N ALA A 125 5.14 10.84 -0.46
CA ALA A 125 3.99 11.73 -0.46
C ALA A 125 3.23 11.72 0.86
N GLY A 126 3.66 10.93 1.84
CA GLY A 126 3.00 10.84 3.12
C GLY A 126 1.91 9.80 3.22
N ASN A 127 1.67 9.04 2.14
CA ASN A 127 0.69 7.96 2.19
C ASN A 127 1.17 6.87 3.14
N ILE A 128 0.25 6.27 3.90
CA ILE A 128 0.57 5.29 4.93
C ILE A 128 0.45 3.88 4.37
N LEU A 129 1.50 3.10 4.54
CA LEU A 129 1.54 1.69 4.15
C LEU A 129 1.87 0.85 5.37
N SER A 130 1.63 -0.45 5.27
CA SER A 130 1.96 -1.36 6.38
C SER A 130 2.59 -2.64 5.86
N VAL A 131 3.37 -3.27 6.74
CA VAL A 131 3.75 -4.67 6.61
C VAL A 131 3.18 -5.39 7.82
N LEU A 132 2.61 -6.58 7.59
CA LEU A 132 1.98 -7.33 8.68
C LEU A 132 2.14 -8.82 8.44
N SER A 133 2.09 -9.57 9.52
CA SER A 133 2.19 -11.01 9.43
C SER A 133 0.88 -11.58 8.90
N GLU A 134 1.00 -12.66 8.14
CA GLU A 134 -0.15 -13.22 7.45
C GLU A 134 -1.00 -14.11 8.34
N SER A 135 -0.47 -14.61 9.42
CA SER A 135 -1.20 -15.54 10.27
C SER A 135 -1.63 -14.94 11.59
#